data_9169d99dc742cf65b4a727ad5d96d85a
#
_entry.id   9169d99dc742cf65b4a727ad5d96d85a
#
_cell.length_a   1.000
_cell.length_b   1.000
_cell.length_c   1.000
_cell.angle_alpha   90.00
_cell.angle_beta   90.00
_cell.angle_gamma   90.00
#
_symmetry.space_group_name_H-M   'P 1'
#
loop_
_entity.id
_entity.type
_entity.pdbx_description
1 polymer ?
#
loop_
_entity_poly.entity_id
_entity_poly.type
_entity_poly.pdbx_seq_one_letter_code
_entity_poly.pdbx_strand_id
1 'polypeptide(L)'
;SHIAHSKDGVRFLGVEIGSRYTRIQAKKLVEFKRKLKQMTKRNGGKPLTDVIKELNPILRGFSYYFRIANAKREFYQIAGWLRRRLRSVQLRLWKKPARLHRRLKQLGYKPPFKFITMTSWNSARSPLASLSMPNQWFADLGLQNLEHVRTGYVF
;
A
#
# COMPACT_ATOMS: atom_id res chain seq x y z
N SER A 1 4.80 6.20 32.96
CA SER A 1 4.02 7.22 32.27
C SER A 1 2.68 7.44 32.96
N HIS A 2 2.34 8.67 33.19
CA HIS A 2 1.03 9.02 33.71
C HIS A 2 0.06 9.32 32.56
N ILE A 3 -1.21 9.12 32.84
CA ILE A 3 -2.24 9.40 31.87
C ILE A 3 -2.70 10.84 32.08
N ALA A 4 -2.45 11.71 31.09
CA ALA A 4 -2.96 13.06 31.07
C ALA A 4 -4.47 13.06 30.76
N HIS A 5 -5.12 14.20 30.87
CA HIS A 5 -6.51 14.33 30.47
C HIS A 5 -6.66 13.94 28.99
N SER A 6 -7.67 13.15 28.68
CA SER A 6 -7.94 12.67 27.33
C SER A 6 -8.17 13.79 26.32
N LYS A 7 -8.59 14.99 26.77
CA LYS A 7 -8.78 16.16 25.92
C LYS A 7 -7.49 16.66 25.28
N ASP A 8 -6.36 16.47 25.95
CA ASP A 8 -5.07 16.96 25.49
C ASP A 8 -4.36 15.96 24.56
N GLY A 9 -4.88 14.76 24.43
CA GLY A 9 -4.25 13.69 23.72
C GLY A 9 -3.02 13.14 24.46
N VAL A 10 -2.92 11.85 24.55
CA VAL A 10 -1.80 11.16 25.21
C VAL A 10 -1.06 10.33 24.19
N ARG A 11 0.27 10.42 24.20
CA ARG A 11 1.15 9.63 23.33
C ARG A 11 1.63 8.41 24.08
N PHE A 12 1.26 7.23 23.59
CA PHE A 12 1.64 5.97 24.23
C PHE A 12 2.02 4.96 23.16
N LEU A 13 3.28 4.49 23.17
CA LEU A 13 3.80 3.50 22.23
C LEU A 13 3.53 3.83 20.74
N GLY A 14 3.59 5.12 20.40
CA GLY A 14 3.36 5.56 19.02
C GLY A 14 1.89 5.80 18.67
N VAL A 15 0.99 5.71 19.63
CA VAL A 15 -0.45 5.96 19.46
C VAL A 15 -0.84 7.19 20.26
N GLU A 16 -1.68 8.05 19.66
CA GLU A 16 -2.29 9.18 20.35
C GLU A 16 -3.67 8.78 20.83
N ILE A 17 -3.95 9.01 22.14
CA ILE A 17 -5.22 8.69 22.76
C ILE A 17 -5.96 9.99 23.02
N GLY A 18 -7.03 10.22 22.29
CA GLY A 18 -7.92 11.36 22.51
C GLY A 18 -9.15 11.00 23.36
N SER A 19 -10.03 11.96 23.60
CA SER A 19 -11.24 11.78 24.40
C SER A 19 -12.25 10.80 23.78
N ARG A 20 -12.27 10.66 22.46
CA ARG A 20 -13.27 9.85 21.73
C ARG A 20 -12.64 8.87 20.74
N TYR A 21 -11.32 8.90 20.56
CA TYR A 21 -10.65 8.09 19.55
C TYR A 21 -9.21 7.84 19.94
N THR A 22 -8.65 6.81 19.31
CA THR A 22 -7.21 6.55 19.29
C THR A 22 -6.74 6.64 17.85
N ARG A 23 -5.53 7.14 17.64
CA ARG A 23 -4.95 7.23 16.29
C ARG A 23 -3.43 7.04 16.35
N ILE A 24 -2.86 6.67 15.21
CA ILE A 24 -1.42 6.51 15.09
C ILE A 24 -0.76 7.88 15.03
N GLN A 25 0.35 8.07 15.76
CA GLN A 25 1.14 9.30 15.67
C GLN A 25 1.60 9.55 14.23
N ALA A 26 1.51 10.80 13.78
CA ALA A 26 1.94 11.20 12.45
C ALA A 26 3.40 10.81 12.18
N LYS A 27 4.27 10.96 13.18
CA LYS A 27 5.69 10.58 13.10
C LYS A 27 5.85 9.09 12.76
N LYS A 28 5.06 8.22 13.39
CA LYS A 28 5.12 6.78 13.16
C LYS A 28 4.63 6.40 11.76
N LEU A 29 3.60 7.09 11.27
CA LEU A 29 3.12 6.91 9.90
C LEU A 29 4.18 7.33 8.88
N VAL A 30 4.87 8.44 9.10
CA VAL A 30 5.93 8.92 8.23
C VAL A 30 7.10 7.93 8.21
N GLU A 31 7.53 7.44 9.36
CA GLU A 31 8.60 6.45 9.47
C GLU A 31 8.24 5.15 8.74
N PHE A 32 7.01 4.68 8.89
CA PHE A 32 6.51 3.47 8.24
C PHE A 32 6.49 3.64 6.72
N LYS A 33 5.94 4.74 6.22
CA LYS A 33 5.93 5.04 4.78
C LYS A 33 7.34 5.14 4.21
N ARG A 34 8.26 5.74 4.94
CA ARG A 34 9.67 5.83 4.52
C ARG A 34 10.27 4.44 4.35
N LYS A 35 10.02 3.54 5.29
CA LYS A 35 10.49 2.16 5.20
C LYS A 35 9.89 1.44 4.01
N LEU A 36 8.58 1.53 3.82
CA LEU A 36 7.91 0.93 2.67
C LEU A 36 8.43 1.51 1.34
N LYS A 37 8.70 2.81 1.32
CA LYS A 37 9.25 3.48 0.13
C LYS A 37 10.62 2.92 -0.23
N GLN A 38 11.48 2.68 0.76
CA GLN A 38 12.79 2.08 0.52
C GLN A 38 12.69 0.65 -0.01
N MET A 39 11.71 -0.11 0.48
CA MET A 39 11.48 -1.51 0.06
C MET A 39 10.83 -1.62 -1.32
N THR A 40 10.21 -0.57 -1.80
CA THR A 40 9.46 -0.55 -3.07
C THR A 40 10.04 0.43 -4.08
N LYS A 41 11.36 0.53 -4.14
CA LYS A 41 12.03 1.36 -5.14
C LYS A 41 11.77 0.81 -6.53
N ARG A 42 11.37 1.71 -7.43
CA ARG A 42 11.04 1.38 -8.81
C ARG A 42 12.19 0.68 -9.55
N ASN A 43 13.42 1.03 -9.24
CA ASN A 43 14.63 0.51 -9.88
C ASN A 43 15.31 -0.59 -9.05
N GLY A 44 14.60 -1.26 -8.14
CA GLY A 44 15.18 -2.27 -7.26
C GLY A 44 15.58 -3.58 -7.95
N GLY A 45 15.10 -3.84 -9.17
CA GLY A 45 15.48 -5.01 -9.95
C GLY A 45 14.95 -6.35 -9.45
N LYS A 46 14.16 -6.38 -8.38
CA LYS A 46 13.58 -7.62 -7.84
C LYS A 46 12.23 -7.93 -8.46
N PRO A 47 11.90 -9.23 -8.64
CA PRO A 47 10.53 -9.62 -8.99
C PRO A 47 9.53 -9.14 -7.95
N LEU A 48 8.30 -8.81 -8.40
CA LEU A 48 7.27 -8.30 -7.51
C LEU A 48 6.92 -9.28 -6.38
N THR A 49 6.94 -10.57 -6.66
CA THR A 49 6.68 -11.61 -5.66
C THR A 49 7.68 -11.58 -4.51
N ASP A 50 8.96 -11.31 -4.81
CA ASP A 50 10.00 -11.20 -3.78
C ASP A 50 9.80 -9.94 -2.93
N VAL A 51 9.45 -8.82 -3.57
CA VAL A 51 9.13 -7.57 -2.88
C VAL A 51 7.96 -7.80 -1.91
N ILE A 52 6.91 -8.47 -2.35
CA ILE A 52 5.74 -8.78 -1.53
C ILE A 52 6.12 -9.67 -0.34
N LYS A 53 6.94 -10.68 -0.55
CA LYS A 53 7.41 -11.55 0.53
C LYS A 53 8.17 -10.78 1.60
N GLU A 54 8.99 -9.82 1.20
CA GLU A 54 9.72 -8.95 2.13
C GLU A 54 8.81 -7.96 2.86
N LEU A 55 7.76 -7.47 2.17
CA LEU A 55 6.81 -6.51 2.75
C LEU A 55 5.88 -7.14 3.78
N ASN A 56 5.43 -8.36 3.56
CA ASN A 56 4.38 -8.98 4.37
C ASN A 56 4.68 -9.02 5.87
N PRO A 57 5.88 -9.39 6.35
CA PRO A 57 6.17 -9.34 7.77
C PRO A 57 6.08 -7.93 8.35
N ILE A 58 6.52 -6.94 7.57
CA ILE A 58 6.49 -5.54 7.98
C ILE A 58 5.05 -5.04 8.09
N LEU A 59 4.22 -5.36 7.09
CA LEU A 59 2.80 -4.99 7.10
C LEU A 59 2.04 -5.66 8.25
N ARG A 60 2.29 -6.94 8.48
CA ARG A 60 1.66 -7.67 9.59
C ARG A 60 2.07 -7.10 10.94
N GLY A 61 3.36 -6.82 11.13
CA GLY A 61 3.86 -6.25 12.37
C GLY A 61 3.26 -4.88 12.65
N PHE A 62 3.20 -4.01 11.65
CA PHE A 62 2.59 -2.69 11.78
C PHE A 62 1.10 -2.78 12.10
N SER A 63 0.35 -3.59 11.35
CA SER A 63 -1.09 -3.74 11.57
C SER A 63 -1.40 -4.33 12.93
N TYR A 64 -0.64 -5.32 13.36
CA TYR A 64 -0.81 -5.93 14.68
C TYR A 64 -0.54 -4.91 15.79
N TYR A 65 0.55 -4.16 15.68
CA TYR A 65 0.97 -3.19 16.68
C TYR A 65 -0.02 -2.03 16.81
N PHE A 66 -0.52 -1.52 15.67
CA PHE A 66 -1.39 -0.33 15.65
C PHE A 66 -2.88 -0.63 15.50
N ARG A 67 -3.29 -1.90 15.57
CA ARG A 67 -4.72 -2.29 15.45
C ARG A 67 -5.62 -1.70 16.54
N ILE A 68 -5.04 -1.31 17.69
CA ILE A 68 -5.78 -0.65 18.76
C ILE A 68 -6.23 0.74 18.37
N ALA A 69 -5.52 1.38 17.46
CA ALA A 69 -5.86 2.71 17.00
C ALA A 69 -7.11 2.68 16.11
N ASN A 70 -7.93 3.73 16.18
CA ASN A 70 -9.04 3.92 15.27
C ASN A 70 -8.50 4.46 13.93
N ALA A 71 -7.73 3.66 13.23
CA ALA A 71 -6.87 4.04 12.12
C ALA A 71 -7.28 3.43 10.78
N LYS A 72 -8.56 3.10 10.62
CA LYS A 72 -9.07 2.49 9.39
C LYS A 72 -8.74 3.34 8.15
N ARG A 73 -8.92 4.65 8.26
CA ARG A 73 -8.64 5.60 7.18
C ARG A 73 -7.16 5.57 6.80
N GLU A 74 -6.26 5.61 7.78
CA GLU A 74 -4.82 5.57 7.57
C GLU A 74 -4.39 4.26 6.92
N PHE A 75 -4.95 3.14 7.35
CA PHE A 75 -4.67 1.83 6.76
C PHE A 75 -5.13 1.75 5.30
N TYR A 76 -6.32 2.28 4.98
CA TYR A 76 -6.80 2.37 3.60
C TYR A 76 -5.90 3.23 2.73
N GLN A 77 -5.48 4.38 3.24
CA GLN A 77 -4.59 5.29 2.51
C GLN A 77 -3.23 4.65 2.24
N ILE A 78 -2.65 3.99 3.23
CA ILE A 78 -1.36 3.30 3.08
C ILE A 78 -1.50 2.15 2.09
N ALA A 79 -2.54 1.35 2.19
CA ALA A 79 -2.77 0.24 1.28
C ALA A 79 -2.88 0.70 -0.18
N GLY A 80 -3.66 1.75 -0.44
CA GLY A 80 -3.79 2.31 -1.79
C GLY A 80 -2.47 2.89 -2.31
N TRP A 81 -1.76 3.62 -1.48
CA TRP A 81 -0.46 4.17 -1.83
C TRP A 81 0.57 3.07 -2.11
N LEU A 82 0.61 2.02 -1.29
CA LEU A 82 1.52 0.90 -1.46
C LEU A 82 1.25 0.17 -2.79
N ARG A 83 -0.02 -0.07 -3.13
CA ARG A 83 -0.36 -0.70 -4.41
C ARG A 83 0.11 0.15 -5.60
N ARG A 84 -0.01 1.48 -5.53
CA ARG A 84 0.52 2.36 -6.58
C ARG A 84 2.03 2.23 -6.72
N ARG A 85 2.75 2.14 -5.61
CA ARG A 85 4.19 1.91 -5.65
C ARG A 85 4.55 0.57 -6.26
N LEU A 86 3.84 -0.50 -5.90
CA LEU A 86 4.07 -1.84 -6.46
C LEU A 86 3.75 -1.88 -7.96
N ARG A 87 2.73 -1.15 -8.42
CA ARG A 87 2.46 -1.00 -9.85
C ARG A 87 3.65 -0.34 -10.56
N SER A 88 4.26 0.67 -9.96
CA SER A 88 5.46 1.30 -10.52
C SER A 88 6.62 0.32 -10.65
N VAL A 89 6.83 -0.54 -9.66
CA VAL A 89 7.86 -1.58 -9.71
C VAL A 89 7.60 -2.52 -10.88
N GLN A 90 6.38 -3.00 -11.03
CA GLN A 90 6.02 -3.94 -12.09
C GLN A 90 6.12 -3.32 -13.47
N LEU A 91 5.65 -2.07 -13.64
CA LEU A 91 5.73 -1.36 -14.91
C LEU A 91 7.19 -1.13 -15.35
N ARG A 92 8.06 -0.88 -14.38
CA ARG A 92 9.49 -0.79 -14.66
C ARG A 92 10.06 -2.12 -15.18
N LEU A 93 9.63 -3.25 -14.61
CA LEU A 93 10.06 -4.58 -15.04
C LEU A 93 9.51 -4.94 -16.43
N TRP A 94 8.28 -4.53 -16.74
CA TRP A 94 7.68 -4.80 -18.06
C TRP A 94 8.28 -3.96 -19.19
N LYS A 95 8.81 -2.80 -18.91
CA LYS A 95 9.55 -1.89 -19.80
C LYS A 95 8.83 -1.39 -21.05
N LYS A 96 8.03 -2.20 -21.73
CA LYS A 96 7.40 -1.86 -23.02
C LYS A 96 5.87 -1.89 -22.96
N PRO A 97 5.18 -0.95 -23.62
CA PRO A 97 3.71 -0.95 -23.67
C PRO A 97 3.09 -2.25 -24.20
N ALA A 98 3.78 -2.92 -25.10
CA ALA A 98 3.32 -4.19 -25.66
C ALA A 98 3.07 -5.26 -24.60
N ARG A 99 3.88 -5.29 -23.52
CA ARG A 99 3.69 -6.23 -22.42
C ARG A 99 2.45 -5.91 -21.60
N LEU A 100 2.18 -4.62 -21.39
CA LEU A 100 0.96 -4.18 -20.72
C LEU A 100 -0.28 -4.56 -21.54
N HIS A 101 -0.26 -4.30 -22.84
CA HIS A 101 -1.35 -4.69 -23.75
C HIS A 101 -1.59 -6.19 -23.75
N ARG A 102 -0.53 -6.99 -23.79
CA ARG A 102 -0.62 -8.46 -23.72
C ARG A 102 -1.27 -8.89 -22.42
N ARG A 103 -0.91 -8.27 -21.30
CA ARG A 103 -1.48 -8.58 -19.99
C ARG A 103 -2.97 -8.22 -19.95
N LEU A 104 -3.35 -7.07 -20.48
CA LEU A 104 -4.76 -6.65 -20.57
C LEU A 104 -5.58 -7.67 -21.38
N LYS A 105 -5.03 -8.14 -22.48
CA LYS A 105 -5.68 -9.15 -23.33
C LYS A 105 -5.87 -10.46 -22.57
N GLN A 106 -4.86 -10.89 -21.82
CA GLN A 106 -4.94 -12.09 -20.98
C GLN A 106 -6.03 -11.98 -19.91
N LEU A 107 -6.29 -10.76 -19.42
CA LEU A 107 -7.35 -10.49 -18.46
C LEU A 107 -8.75 -10.36 -19.09
N GLY A 108 -8.86 -10.50 -20.41
CA GLY A 108 -10.14 -10.47 -21.12
C GLY A 108 -10.54 -9.12 -21.70
N TYR A 109 -9.69 -8.13 -21.65
CA TYR A 109 -9.97 -6.83 -22.28
C TYR A 109 -9.75 -6.92 -23.80
N LYS A 110 -10.70 -6.39 -24.58
CA LYS A 110 -10.67 -6.47 -26.02
C LYS A 110 -9.86 -5.33 -26.65
N PRO A 111 -8.96 -5.61 -27.62
CA PRO A 111 -8.35 -4.56 -28.43
C PRO A 111 -9.38 -3.93 -29.38
N PRO A 112 -9.14 -2.71 -29.95
CA PRO A 112 -7.90 -2.00 -29.84
C PRO A 112 -7.89 -1.10 -28.61
N PHE A 113 -6.83 -1.24 -27.82
CA PHE A 113 -6.53 -0.23 -26.81
C PHE A 113 -5.89 0.96 -27.52
N LYS A 114 -6.14 2.18 -27.03
CA LYS A 114 -5.45 3.35 -27.54
C LYS A 114 -3.95 3.16 -27.41
N PHE A 115 -3.22 3.54 -28.44
CA PHE A 115 -1.78 3.45 -28.39
C PHE A 115 -1.24 4.29 -27.22
N ILE A 116 -0.46 3.69 -26.36
CA ILE A 116 0.04 4.33 -25.16
C ILE A 116 1.41 4.89 -25.43
N THR A 117 1.57 6.21 -25.28
CA THR A 117 2.87 6.85 -25.37
C THR A 117 3.70 6.53 -24.12
N MET A 118 5.00 6.40 -24.28
CA MET A 118 5.91 5.95 -23.22
C MET A 118 5.87 6.81 -21.96
N THR A 119 5.60 8.09 -22.09
CA THR A 119 5.63 9.03 -20.95
C THR A 119 4.46 8.83 -19.98
N SER A 120 3.34 8.31 -20.44
CA SER A 120 2.14 8.18 -19.60
C SER A 120 1.81 6.75 -19.19
N TRP A 121 2.19 5.76 -19.99
CA TRP A 121 1.76 4.38 -19.73
C TRP A 121 2.39 3.78 -18.47
N ASN A 122 3.62 4.16 -18.15
CA ASN A 122 4.35 3.61 -17.01
C ASN A 122 4.04 4.32 -15.68
N SER A 123 3.09 5.25 -15.69
CA SER A 123 2.61 5.86 -14.46
C SER A 123 1.74 4.88 -13.68
N ALA A 124 2.03 4.74 -12.39
CA ALA A 124 1.22 3.90 -11.50
C ALA A 124 -0.22 4.41 -11.36
N ARG A 125 -0.48 5.64 -11.77
CA ARG A 125 -1.82 6.26 -11.78
C ARG A 125 -2.55 6.07 -13.10
N SER A 126 -1.92 5.47 -14.09
CA SER A 126 -2.57 5.21 -15.38
C SER A 126 -3.77 4.29 -15.19
N PRO A 127 -4.93 4.60 -15.78
CA PRO A 127 -6.09 3.69 -15.76
C PRO A 127 -5.75 2.31 -16.32
N LEU A 128 -4.91 2.23 -17.35
CA LEU A 128 -4.48 0.95 -17.91
C LEU A 128 -3.64 0.14 -16.95
N ALA A 129 -2.79 0.79 -16.16
CA ALA A 129 -2.03 0.11 -15.11
C ALA A 129 -2.97 -0.49 -14.06
N SER A 130 -3.97 0.27 -13.63
CA SER A 130 -4.97 -0.23 -12.67
C SER A 130 -5.80 -1.37 -13.23
N LEU A 131 -6.14 -1.36 -14.52
CA LEU A 131 -6.87 -2.44 -15.17
C LEU A 131 -6.02 -3.71 -15.29
N SER A 132 -4.72 -3.58 -15.61
CA SER A 132 -3.83 -4.72 -15.74
C SER A 132 -3.38 -5.28 -14.39
N MET A 133 -3.40 -4.46 -13.35
CA MET A 133 -2.98 -4.81 -12.01
C MET A 133 -4.05 -4.36 -11.00
N PRO A 134 -5.26 -4.97 -11.03
CA PRO A 134 -6.31 -4.62 -10.09
C PRO A 134 -5.92 -5.01 -8.66
N ASN A 135 -6.63 -4.50 -7.68
CA ASN A 135 -6.35 -4.82 -6.27
C ASN A 135 -6.36 -6.32 -6.00
N GLN A 136 -7.26 -7.06 -6.65
CA GLN A 136 -7.35 -8.51 -6.53
C GLN A 136 -6.06 -9.21 -6.97
N TRP A 137 -5.38 -8.69 -7.97
CA TRP A 137 -4.12 -9.26 -8.46
C TRP A 137 -3.05 -9.27 -7.37
N PHE A 138 -2.96 -8.20 -6.58
CA PHE A 138 -2.02 -8.15 -5.45
C PHE A 138 -2.41 -9.13 -4.35
N ALA A 139 -3.70 -9.29 -4.08
CA ALA A 139 -4.18 -10.30 -3.13
C ALA A 139 -3.82 -11.71 -3.60
N ASP A 140 -3.96 -11.98 -4.89
CA ASP A 140 -3.61 -13.28 -5.48
C ASP A 140 -2.10 -13.55 -5.41
N LEU A 141 -1.27 -12.50 -5.42
CA LEU A 141 0.17 -12.62 -5.21
C LEU A 141 0.55 -12.76 -3.73
N GLY A 142 -0.41 -12.69 -2.84
CA GLY A 142 -0.20 -12.89 -1.42
C GLY A 142 0.12 -11.62 -0.62
N LEU A 143 -0.11 -10.42 -1.17
CA LEU A 143 0.11 -9.18 -0.45
C LEU A 143 -0.82 -9.07 0.75
N GLN A 144 -0.24 -8.81 1.93
CA GLN A 144 -1.01 -8.52 3.13
C GLN A 144 -1.78 -7.21 2.94
N ASN A 145 -3.11 -7.25 3.08
CA ASN A 145 -3.95 -6.08 2.85
C ASN A 145 -4.31 -5.40 4.16
N LEU A 146 -3.82 -4.18 4.36
CA LEU A 146 -4.11 -3.38 5.55
C LEU A 146 -5.60 -2.96 5.63
N GLU A 147 -6.31 -2.95 4.50
CA GLU A 147 -7.74 -2.64 4.47
C GLU A 147 -8.60 -3.69 5.18
N HIS A 148 -8.11 -4.93 5.28
CA HIS A 148 -8.82 -6.03 5.94
C HIS A 148 -8.48 -6.12 7.43
N VAL A 149 -7.62 -5.27 7.94
CA VAL A 149 -7.26 -5.27 9.36
C VAL A 149 -8.40 -4.66 10.17
N ARG A 150 -8.83 -5.39 11.17
CA ARG A 150 -9.82 -4.89 12.12
C ARG A 150 -9.13 -3.92 13.08
N THR A 151 -9.64 -2.69 13.15
CA THR A 151 -9.06 -1.60 13.94
C THR A 151 -9.99 -1.16 15.05
N GLY A 152 -9.49 -0.32 15.96
CA GLY A 152 -10.30 0.24 17.02
C GLY A 152 -10.56 -0.72 18.17
N TYR A 153 -9.70 -1.71 18.37
CA TYR A 153 -9.81 -2.60 19.51
C TYR A 153 -9.56 -1.87 20.81
N VAL A 154 -10.49 -2.01 21.73
CA VAL A 154 -10.35 -1.59 23.11
C VAL A 154 -10.12 -2.86 23.92
N PHE A 155 -9.04 -2.87 24.66
CA PHE A 155 -8.71 -3.97 25.55
C PHE A 155 -9.52 -3.93 26.82
#